data_ace14272eb06619d209034681875f1ed
#
_entry.id   ace14272eb06619d209034681875f1ed
#
_cell.length_a   1.000
_cell.length_b   1.000
_cell.length_c   1.000
_cell.angle_alpha   90.00
_cell.angle_beta   90.00
_cell.angle_gamma   90.00
#
_symmetry.space_group_name_H-M   'P 1'
#
loop_
_entity.id
_entity.type
_entity.pdbx_description
1 polymer ?
#
loop_
_entity_poly.entity_id
_entity_poly.type
_entity_poly.pdbx_seq_one_letter_code
_entity_poly.pdbx_strand_id
1 'polypeptide(L)'
;MKKIILSTLVVFSLASCKKESQKNEEGVATTDSTTILNKTEAAKVELKEISQQNLVENLSKKNDTLYVTNFFATWCGPCMMEIPHFKKKIEELKGKPVKFTFVDILDKAAWKDKVPAFARENNLENHIVLVDESKFDDTFFGNFKTWKGNGIPFTHFRKGDKTEEVEGSMSEEMLNEKINSLLK
;
A
#
# COMPACT_ATOMS: atom_id res chain seq x y z
N MET A 1 11.35 -8.58 -60.58
CA MET A 1 10.15 -8.09 -61.26
C MET A 1 9.45 -7.18 -60.27
N LYS A 2 9.71 -5.89 -60.35
CA LYS A 2 8.92 -4.80 -61.00
C LYS A 2 7.43 -4.86 -60.58
N LYS A 3 6.97 -3.92 -59.78
CA LYS A 3 6.18 -2.70 -60.04
C LYS A 3 5.73 -2.11 -58.68
N ILE A 4 6.10 -0.92 -58.25
CA ILE A 4 5.79 0.46 -58.66
C ILE A 4 4.29 0.84 -58.46
N ILE A 5 4.13 1.95 -57.67
CA ILE A 5 3.16 3.06 -57.72
C ILE A 5 1.90 2.82 -56.87
N LEU A 6 1.38 3.75 -56.05
CA LEU A 6 1.15 5.17 -56.29
C LEU A 6 0.84 5.93 -55.00
N SER A 7 1.40 7.09 -54.89
CA SER A 7 1.14 8.24 -54.05
C SER A 7 -0.32 8.73 -54.14
N THR A 8 -0.89 9.14 -53.02
CA THR A 8 -1.89 10.22 -53.05
C THR A 8 -1.74 11.11 -51.82
N LEU A 9 -1.24 12.26 -52.07
CA LEU A 9 -1.25 13.46 -51.24
C LEU A 9 -2.68 14.00 -51.21
N VAL A 10 -3.26 14.21 -50.03
CA VAL A 10 -4.43 15.07 -49.88
C VAL A 10 -4.07 16.18 -48.89
N VAL A 11 -3.86 17.33 -49.48
CA VAL A 11 -3.77 18.62 -48.83
C VAL A 11 -5.21 19.11 -48.61
N PHE A 12 -5.62 19.44 -47.41
CA PHE A 12 -6.80 20.27 -47.24
C PHE A 12 -6.58 21.36 -46.17
N SER A 13 -6.78 22.49 -46.66
CA SER A 13 -6.66 23.88 -46.37
C SER A 13 -7.15 24.34 -45.00
N LEU A 14 -6.41 25.28 -44.48
CA LEU A 14 -6.72 26.25 -43.44
C LEU A 14 -7.97 27.09 -43.81
N ALA A 15 -8.89 27.23 -42.86
CA ALA A 15 -9.81 28.36 -42.86
C ALA A 15 -9.73 29.07 -41.50
N SER A 16 -9.04 30.19 -41.57
CA SER A 16 -9.04 31.25 -40.57
C SER A 16 -10.34 32.05 -40.66
N CYS A 17 -11.00 32.28 -39.54
CA CYS A 17 -11.94 33.38 -39.45
C CYS A 17 -11.66 34.23 -38.23
N LYS A 18 -11.43 35.47 -38.53
CA LYS A 18 -11.01 36.62 -37.72
C LYS A 18 -12.25 37.38 -37.28
N LYS A 19 -12.33 37.68 -35.99
CA LYS A 19 -12.77 38.93 -35.32
C LYS A 19 -13.90 39.79 -35.91
N GLU A 20 -14.93 40.07 -35.14
CA GLU A 20 -15.37 41.45 -34.94
C GLU A 20 -16.09 41.63 -33.63
N SER A 21 -15.82 42.75 -33.00
CA SER A 21 -16.30 43.25 -31.71
C SER A 21 -17.54 44.13 -31.95
N GLN A 22 -18.58 43.93 -31.16
CA GLN A 22 -19.47 45.09 -30.83
C GLN A 22 -20.08 44.94 -29.44
N LYS A 23 -20.00 46.04 -28.75
CA LYS A 23 -20.45 46.41 -27.42
C LYS A 23 -21.94 46.78 -27.49
N ASN A 24 -22.76 46.32 -26.53
CA ASN A 24 -23.80 47.14 -25.88
C ASN A 24 -24.31 46.49 -24.60
N GLU A 25 -24.73 47.34 -23.72
CA GLU A 25 -24.98 47.25 -22.30
C GLU A 25 -26.36 46.69 -21.92
N GLU A 26 -26.44 46.33 -20.64
CA GLU A 26 -27.58 46.25 -19.70
C GLU A 26 -28.48 45.01 -19.71
N GLY A 27 -28.55 44.40 -18.51
CA GLY A 27 -29.63 43.49 -18.08
C GLY A 27 -29.18 42.55 -16.96
N VAL A 28 -29.32 43.01 -15.72
CA VAL A 28 -29.13 42.26 -14.46
C VAL A 28 -29.94 40.98 -14.43
N ALA A 29 -29.29 39.86 -14.15
CA ALA A 29 -29.84 38.78 -13.32
C ALA A 29 -28.70 37.88 -12.83
N THR A 30 -28.38 37.98 -11.58
CA THR A 30 -27.57 37.10 -10.76
C THR A 30 -28.07 35.67 -10.83
N THR A 31 -27.23 34.76 -11.25
CA THR A 31 -27.27 33.37 -10.76
C THR A 31 -25.83 32.89 -10.60
N ASP A 32 -25.37 33.05 -9.41
CA ASP A 32 -24.12 32.57 -8.88
C ASP A 32 -24.18 31.03 -8.87
N SER A 33 -23.62 30.41 -9.89
CA SER A 33 -23.28 28.97 -9.85
C SER A 33 -21.82 28.84 -9.53
N THR A 34 -21.50 29.19 -8.30
CA THR A 34 -20.24 28.78 -7.69
C THR A 34 -20.27 27.26 -7.56
N THR A 35 -19.70 26.58 -8.55
CA THR A 35 -19.35 25.18 -8.41
C THR A 35 -18.27 25.11 -7.32
N ILE A 36 -18.74 24.91 -6.09
CA ILE A 36 -17.88 24.56 -4.97
C ILE A 36 -17.33 23.20 -5.30
N LEU A 37 -16.12 23.18 -5.85
CA LEU A 37 -15.26 22.00 -5.80
C LEU A 37 -15.02 21.72 -4.32
N ASN A 38 -15.89 20.91 -3.73
CA ASN A 38 -15.65 20.29 -2.44
C ASN A 38 -14.40 19.43 -2.61
N LYS A 39 -13.24 20.05 -2.40
CA LYS A 39 -12.03 19.34 -2.03
C LYS A 39 -12.34 18.74 -0.66
N THR A 40 -12.89 17.52 -0.67
CA THR A 40 -12.98 16.71 0.52
C THR A 40 -11.54 16.57 1.02
N GLU A 41 -11.21 17.29 2.08
CA GLU A 41 -9.96 17.04 2.81
C GLU A 41 -10.04 15.57 3.24
N ALA A 42 -9.24 14.73 2.57
CA ALA A 42 -9.15 13.34 2.92
C ALA A 42 -8.74 13.28 4.39
N ALA A 43 -9.60 12.72 5.23
CA ALA A 43 -9.34 12.59 6.67
C ALA A 43 -7.90 12.10 6.88
N LYS A 44 -7.14 12.84 7.69
CA LYS A 44 -5.75 12.52 7.96
C LYS A 44 -5.69 11.15 8.63
N VAL A 45 -5.14 10.17 7.94
CA VAL A 45 -4.88 8.84 8.51
C VAL A 45 -3.69 8.98 9.47
N GLU A 46 -3.92 8.69 10.73
CA GLU A 46 -2.87 8.63 11.74
C GLU A 46 -2.51 7.17 12.00
N LEU A 47 -1.33 6.74 11.53
CA LEU A 47 -0.80 5.42 11.79
C LEU A 47 -0.08 5.39 13.14
N LYS A 48 -0.16 4.26 13.83
CA LYS A 48 0.41 4.12 15.16
C LYS A 48 1.89 3.79 15.08
N GLU A 49 2.74 4.67 15.63
CA GLU A 49 4.13 4.31 15.94
C GLU A 49 4.16 3.44 17.22
N ILE A 50 4.89 2.34 17.17
CA ILE A 50 5.11 1.45 18.32
C ILE A 50 6.60 1.24 18.57
N SER A 51 6.97 0.98 19.83
CA SER A 51 8.35 0.66 20.19
C SER A 51 8.74 -0.77 19.76
N GLN A 52 10.05 -1.04 19.72
CA GLN A 52 10.59 -2.40 19.57
C GLN A 52 9.96 -3.36 20.61
N GLN A 53 9.87 -2.95 21.87
CA GLN A 53 9.29 -3.78 22.91
C GLN A 53 7.83 -4.16 22.62
N ASN A 54 7.00 -3.19 22.24
CA ASN A 54 5.61 -3.47 21.86
C ASN A 54 5.51 -4.40 20.64
N LEU A 55 6.44 -4.25 19.68
CA LEU A 55 6.52 -5.14 18.54
C LEU A 55 6.85 -6.57 18.98
N VAL A 56 7.88 -6.76 19.83
CA VAL A 56 8.28 -8.06 20.37
C VAL A 56 7.13 -8.71 21.17
N GLU A 57 6.41 -7.94 21.96
CA GLU A 57 5.22 -8.41 22.69
C GLU A 57 4.15 -8.92 21.69
N ASN A 58 3.95 -8.22 20.58
CA ASN A 58 3.02 -8.66 19.54
C ASN A 58 3.48 -9.95 18.83
N LEU A 59 4.77 -10.06 18.52
CA LEU A 59 5.37 -11.24 17.89
C LEU A 59 5.36 -12.47 18.81
N SER A 60 5.40 -12.30 20.13
CA SER A 60 5.50 -13.36 21.11
C SER A 60 4.14 -13.88 21.62
N LYS A 61 3.01 -13.35 21.16
CA LYS A 61 1.66 -13.78 21.59
C LYS A 61 1.42 -15.25 21.33
N LYS A 62 1.02 -15.99 22.40
CA LYS A 62 0.76 -17.42 22.36
C LYS A 62 -0.70 -17.70 22.70
N ASN A 63 -1.54 -17.68 21.70
CA ASN A 63 -2.95 -18.05 21.82
C ASN A 63 -3.43 -18.70 20.50
N ASP A 64 -4.72 -18.98 20.36
CA ASP A 64 -5.29 -19.61 19.18
C ASP A 64 -5.41 -18.71 17.94
N THR A 65 -5.06 -17.43 18.07
CA THR A 65 -5.04 -16.51 16.93
C THR A 65 -3.77 -16.73 16.11
N LEU A 66 -3.93 -16.85 14.79
CA LEU A 66 -2.81 -16.79 13.86
C LEU A 66 -2.40 -15.32 13.67
N TYR A 67 -1.18 -14.98 14.05
CA TYR A 67 -0.57 -13.69 13.80
C TYR A 67 0.32 -13.78 12.55
N VAL A 68 0.04 -12.93 11.58
CA VAL A 68 0.82 -12.77 10.34
C VAL A 68 1.42 -11.38 10.36
N THR A 69 2.72 -11.28 10.57
CA THR A 69 3.44 -10.01 10.68
C THR A 69 4.38 -9.89 9.49
N ASN A 70 4.12 -8.92 8.61
CA ASN A 70 4.92 -8.63 7.43
C ASN A 70 5.71 -7.34 7.63
N PHE A 71 7.00 -7.38 7.39
CA PHE A 71 7.91 -6.23 7.45
C PHE A 71 8.11 -5.69 6.04
N PHE A 72 7.86 -4.41 5.85
CA PHE A 72 7.84 -3.78 4.54
C PHE A 72 8.26 -2.31 4.58
N ALA A 73 8.40 -1.70 3.41
CA ALA A 73 8.48 -0.26 3.21
C ALA A 73 7.76 0.12 1.90
N THR A 74 7.26 1.35 1.80
CA THR A 74 6.48 1.78 0.62
C THR A 74 7.30 1.87 -0.66
N TRP A 75 8.61 2.01 -0.56
CA TRP A 75 9.55 2.03 -1.69
C TRP A 75 10.02 0.63 -2.13
N CYS A 76 9.71 -0.41 -1.36
CA CYS A 76 10.18 -1.77 -1.59
C CYS A 76 9.33 -2.45 -2.69
N GLY A 77 9.86 -2.57 -3.90
CA GLY A 77 9.16 -3.18 -5.04
C GLY A 77 8.63 -4.58 -4.77
N PRO A 78 9.46 -5.55 -4.30
CA PRO A 78 8.98 -6.88 -3.94
C PRO A 78 7.89 -6.90 -2.87
N CYS A 79 7.94 -5.96 -1.90
CA CYS A 79 6.89 -5.80 -0.89
C CYS A 79 5.56 -5.41 -1.55
N MET A 80 5.59 -4.46 -2.49
CA MET A 80 4.39 -3.99 -3.18
C MET A 80 3.75 -5.09 -4.04
N MET A 81 4.53 -6.03 -4.56
CA MET A 81 4.00 -7.14 -5.36
C MET A 81 3.16 -8.12 -4.54
N GLU A 82 3.45 -8.33 -3.26
CA GLU A 82 2.71 -9.27 -2.42
C GLU A 82 1.49 -8.65 -1.69
N ILE A 83 1.42 -7.31 -1.56
CA ILE A 83 0.31 -6.62 -0.89
C ILE A 83 -1.08 -7.06 -1.41
N PRO A 84 -1.34 -7.20 -2.73
CA PRO A 84 -2.62 -7.68 -3.21
C PRO A 84 -3.01 -9.06 -2.68
N HIS A 85 -2.06 -9.97 -2.50
CA HIS A 85 -2.31 -11.31 -1.98
C HIS A 85 -2.74 -11.25 -0.50
N PHE A 86 -2.06 -10.44 0.30
CA PHE A 86 -2.44 -10.19 1.69
C PHE A 86 -3.82 -9.55 1.81
N LYS A 87 -4.12 -8.53 1.00
CA LYS A 87 -5.43 -7.86 1.00
C LYS A 87 -6.56 -8.85 0.75
N LYS A 88 -6.39 -9.73 -0.25
CA LYS A 88 -7.34 -10.79 -0.53
C LYS A 88 -7.54 -11.71 0.68
N LYS A 89 -6.43 -12.11 1.35
CA LYS A 89 -6.51 -12.95 2.56
C LYS A 89 -7.14 -12.26 3.75
N ILE A 90 -6.90 -10.99 3.96
CA ILE A 90 -7.55 -10.20 5.01
C ILE A 90 -9.08 -10.26 4.86
N GLU A 91 -9.59 -10.07 3.64
CA GLU A 91 -11.03 -10.13 3.37
C GLU A 91 -11.58 -11.57 3.51
N GLU A 92 -10.87 -12.58 2.97
CA GLU A 92 -11.29 -13.99 3.06
C GLU A 92 -11.35 -14.51 4.50
N LEU A 93 -10.49 -14.01 5.37
CA LEU A 93 -10.36 -14.46 6.76
C LEU A 93 -11.01 -13.49 7.77
N LYS A 94 -11.80 -12.55 7.29
CA LYS A 94 -12.55 -11.62 8.14
C LYS A 94 -13.45 -12.39 9.13
N GLY A 95 -13.36 -12.03 10.40
CA GLY A 95 -14.10 -12.71 11.46
C GLY A 95 -13.50 -14.05 11.91
N LYS A 96 -12.39 -14.50 11.34
CA LYS A 96 -11.62 -15.65 11.83
C LYS A 96 -10.54 -15.18 12.83
N PRO A 97 -10.03 -16.09 13.67
CA PRO A 97 -8.94 -15.77 14.61
C PRO A 97 -7.59 -15.62 13.88
N VAL A 98 -7.52 -14.70 12.95
CA VAL A 98 -6.30 -14.34 12.20
C VAL A 98 -6.10 -12.83 12.28
N LYS A 99 -4.89 -12.41 12.58
CA LYS A 99 -4.51 -11.00 12.63
C LYS A 99 -3.35 -10.72 11.70
N PHE A 100 -3.57 -9.82 10.74
CA PHE A 100 -2.52 -9.31 9.86
C PHE A 100 -1.99 -7.99 10.40
N THR A 101 -0.67 -7.85 10.44
CA THR A 101 0.02 -6.62 10.81
C THR A 101 1.15 -6.38 9.83
N PHE A 102 1.15 -5.21 9.21
CA PHE A 102 2.26 -4.72 8.38
C PHE A 102 3.09 -3.77 9.23
N VAL A 103 4.36 -4.06 9.36
CA VAL A 103 5.32 -3.26 10.12
C VAL A 103 6.13 -2.45 9.11
N ASP A 104 5.84 -1.16 9.02
CA ASP A 104 6.62 -0.25 8.20
C ASP A 104 7.94 0.05 8.90
N ILE A 105 9.05 -0.30 8.22
CA ILE A 105 10.42 -0.06 8.64
C ILE A 105 11.22 0.53 7.48
N LEU A 106 12.38 1.12 7.75
CA LEU A 106 13.29 1.71 6.74
C LEU A 106 12.65 2.84 5.91
N ASP A 107 11.55 3.43 6.38
CA ASP A 107 10.76 4.41 5.63
C ASP A 107 10.30 5.62 6.49
N LYS A 108 11.01 5.89 7.58
CA LYS A 108 10.63 6.93 8.56
C LYS A 108 10.40 8.31 7.95
N ALA A 109 11.11 8.64 6.89
CA ALA A 109 10.93 9.90 6.17
C ALA A 109 9.54 10.00 5.49
N ALA A 110 8.91 8.87 5.17
CA ALA A 110 7.61 8.79 4.52
C ALA A 110 6.41 8.66 5.48
N TRP A 111 6.63 8.60 6.79
CA TRP A 111 5.57 8.38 7.79
C TRP A 111 4.53 9.48 7.87
N LYS A 112 4.87 10.70 7.42
CA LYS A 112 3.97 11.85 7.49
C LYS A 112 3.03 11.95 6.28
N ASP A 113 3.39 11.33 5.16
CA ASP A 113 2.71 11.49 3.89
C ASP A 113 2.50 10.18 3.12
N LYS A 114 3.58 9.53 2.65
CA LYS A 114 3.49 8.38 1.74
C LYS A 114 2.90 7.14 2.40
N VAL A 115 3.35 6.80 3.62
CA VAL A 115 2.86 5.61 4.32
C VAL A 115 1.37 5.74 4.68
N PRO A 116 0.88 6.87 5.23
CA PRO A 116 -0.56 7.09 5.42
C PRO A 116 -1.37 7.11 4.12
N ALA A 117 -0.82 7.66 3.03
CA ALA A 117 -1.47 7.63 1.73
C ALA A 117 -1.60 6.19 1.22
N PHE A 118 -0.51 5.42 1.26
CA PHE A 118 -0.49 4.00 0.91
C PHE A 118 -1.49 3.18 1.76
N ALA A 119 -1.53 3.40 3.06
CA ALA A 119 -2.46 2.72 3.96
C ALA A 119 -3.91 2.94 3.52
N ARG A 120 -4.29 4.18 3.26
CA ARG A 120 -5.63 4.56 2.81
C ARG A 120 -5.97 3.96 1.44
N GLU A 121 -5.09 4.11 0.46
CA GLU A 121 -5.29 3.62 -0.91
C GLU A 121 -5.47 2.09 -0.96
N ASN A 122 -4.90 1.40 0.03
CA ASN A 122 -4.97 -0.05 0.13
C ASN A 122 -5.98 -0.56 1.16
N ASN A 123 -6.68 0.29 1.89
CA ASN A 123 -7.57 -0.04 3.01
C ASN A 123 -6.84 -0.83 4.12
N LEU A 124 -5.60 -0.42 4.43
CA LEU A 124 -4.72 -1.07 5.41
C LEU A 124 -4.47 -0.21 6.66
N GLU A 125 -5.24 0.85 6.90
CA GLU A 125 -5.04 1.80 7.99
C GLU A 125 -5.05 1.12 9.37
N ASN A 126 -5.87 0.08 9.50
CA ASN A 126 -5.99 -0.70 10.75
C ASN A 126 -4.98 -1.86 10.83
N HIS A 127 -4.15 -2.02 9.81
CA HIS A 127 -3.20 -3.13 9.69
C HIS A 127 -1.75 -2.68 9.74
N ILE A 128 -1.46 -1.40 9.51
CA ILE A 128 -0.09 -0.86 9.48
C ILE A 128 0.28 -0.27 10.85
N VAL A 129 1.49 -0.61 11.29
CA VAL A 129 2.19 0.04 12.41
C VAL A 129 3.55 0.54 11.95
N LEU A 130 4.01 1.64 12.54
CA LEU A 130 5.29 2.27 12.25
C LEU A 130 6.31 1.88 13.32
N VAL A 131 7.49 1.44 12.90
CA VAL A 131 8.57 1.10 13.83
C VAL A 131 9.88 1.69 13.36
N ASP A 132 10.51 2.47 14.22
CA ASP A 132 11.81 3.06 13.97
C ASP A 132 12.92 2.00 14.13
N GLU A 133 13.38 1.44 13.02
CA GLU A 133 14.39 0.40 12.99
C GLU A 133 15.76 0.86 13.53
N SER A 134 16.02 2.16 13.53
CA SER A 134 17.25 2.70 14.13
C SER A 134 17.34 2.48 15.64
N LYS A 135 16.23 2.09 16.24
CA LYS A 135 16.11 1.74 17.67
C LYS A 135 16.20 0.25 17.94
N PHE A 136 16.35 -0.58 16.90
CA PHE A 136 16.54 -2.02 17.09
C PHE A 136 17.90 -2.27 17.71
N ASP A 137 17.90 -3.07 18.76
CA ASP A 137 19.11 -3.58 19.40
C ASP A 137 19.43 -4.99 18.91
N ASP A 138 20.61 -5.48 19.27
CA ASP A 138 21.09 -6.81 18.85
C ASP A 138 20.17 -7.95 19.29
N THR A 139 19.32 -7.74 20.33
CA THR A 139 18.42 -8.75 20.85
C THR A 139 17.15 -8.87 19.98
N PHE A 140 16.78 -7.83 19.23
CA PHE A 140 15.58 -7.84 18.42
C PHE A 140 15.58 -8.98 17.41
N PHE A 141 16.68 -9.14 16.67
CA PHE A 141 16.80 -10.21 15.67
C PHE A 141 16.88 -11.61 16.25
N GLY A 142 17.12 -11.73 17.56
CA GLY A 142 17.02 -12.99 18.29
C GLY A 142 15.61 -13.58 18.37
N ASN A 143 14.57 -12.78 18.09
CA ASN A 143 13.19 -13.23 18.04
C ASN A 143 12.87 -14.05 16.77
N PHE A 144 13.75 -14.07 15.79
CA PHE A 144 13.58 -14.76 14.51
C PHE A 144 14.62 -15.87 14.34
N LYS A 145 14.24 -16.91 13.60
CA LYS A 145 15.13 -18.05 13.29
C LYS A 145 16.08 -17.67 12.16
N THR A 146 15.53 -17.09 11.09
CA THR A 146 16.29 -16.86 9.85
C THR A 146 16.61 -15.39 9.65
N TRP A 147 15.68 -14.48 9.91
CA TRP A 147 15.85 -13.07 9.60
C TRP A 147 16.82 -12.37 10.56
N LYS A 148 17.79 -11.66 9.98
CA LYS A 148 18.83 -10.88 10.68
C LYS A 148 18.83 -9.41 10.27
N GLY A 149 17.69 -8.90 9.74
CA GLY A 149 17.61 -7.55 9.21
C GLY A 149 18.22 -7.36 7.82
N ASN A 150 18.51 -8.45 7.13
CA ASN A 150 19.23 -8.49 5.85
C ASN A 150 18.36 -8.14 4.63
N GLY A 151 17.08 -7.86 4.83
CA GLY A 151 16.20 -7.43 3.73
C GLY A 151 14.72 -7.47 4.07
N ILE A 152 13.93 -6.85 3.20
CA ILE A 152 12.48 -6.87 3.17
C ILE A 152 12.01 -7.23 1.76
N PRO A 153 10.79 -7.82 1.60
CA PRO A 153 9.86 -8.16 2.67
C PRO A 153 10.34 -9.35 3.52
N PHE A 154 9.87 -9.38 4.74
CA PHE A 154 10.00 -10.53 5.62
C PHE A 154 8.67 -10.78 6.31
N THR A 155 8.23 -12.04 6.37
CA THR A 155 6.97 -12.38 7.03
C THR A 155 7.17 -13.42 8.11
N HIS A 156 6.71 -13.08 9.32
CA HIS A 156 6.66 -13.97 10.47
C HIS A 156 5.22 -14.40 10.75
N PHE A 157 5.01 -15.70 10.86
CA PHE A 157 3.76 -16.32 11.23
C PHE A 157 3.88 -16.94 12.61
N ARG A 158 2.85 -16.77 13.44
CA ARG A 158 2.78 -17.39 14.76
C ARG A 158 1.35 -17.83 15.10
N LYS A 159 1.20 -19.07 15.58
CA LYS A 159 0.00 -19.56 16.24
C LYS A 159 0.39 -20.45 17.41
N GLY A 160 0.05 -20.01 18.64
CA GLY A 160 0.54 -20.68 19.85
C GLY A 160 2.07 -20.72 19.88
N ASP A 161 2.63 -21.93 19.97
CA ASP A 161 4.09 -22.17 19.95
C ASP A 161 4.67 -22.39 18.55
N LYS A 162 3.79 -22.56 17.52
CA LYS A 162 4.24 -22.74 16.15
C LYS A 162 4.64 -21.41 15.53
N THR A 163 5.79 -21.37 14.87
CA THR A 163 6.27 -20.23 14.11
C THR A 163 6.78 -20.66 12.75
N GLU A 164 6.49 -19.88 11.72
CA GLU A 164 7.07 -20.00 10.39
C GLU A 164 7.56 -18.63 9.93
N GLU A 165 8.55 -18.62 9.05
CA GLU A 165 9.20 -17.42 8.54
C GLU A 165 9.38 -17.52 7.03
N VAL A 166 9.26 -16.40 6.33
CA VAL A 166 9.52 -16.28 4.90
C VAL A 166 10.33 -15.02 4.65
N GLU A 167 11.51 -15.17 4.07
CA GLU A 167 12.31 -14.07 3.54
C GLU A 167 11.99 -13.88 2.05
N GLY A 168 11.82 -12.62 1.64
CA GLY A 168 11.38 -12.27 0.28
C GLY A 168 9.87 -12.32 0.11
N SER A 169 9.42 -11.91 -1.08
CA SER A 169 8.00 -11.84 -1.41
C SER A 169 7.37 -13.22 -1.61
N MET A 170 6.11 -13.35 -1.23
CA MET A 170 5.32 -14.57 -1.40
C MET A 170 4.34 -14.45 -2.57
N SER A 171 4.18 -15.55 -3.31
CA SER A 171 3.03 -15.73 -4.20
C SER A 171 1.74 -15.96 -3.37
N GLU A 172 0.59 -15.79 -4.02
CA GLU A 172 -0.70 -16.09 -3.38
C GLU A 172 -0.78 -17.55 -2.90
N GLU A 173 -0.24 -18.50 -3.69
CA GLU A 173 -0.22 -19.91 -3.32
C GLU A 173 0.62 -20.16 -2.06
N MET A 174 1.81 -19.58 -2.01
CA MET A 174 2.71 -19.73 -0.85
C MET A 174 2.07 -19.15 0.42
N LEU A 175 1.45 -17.95 0.32
CA LEU A 175 0.74 -17.34 1.44
C LEU A 175 -0.42 -18.23 1.91
N ASN A 176 -1.18 -18.81 0.97
CA ASN A 176 -2.27 -19.74 1.27
C ASN A 176 -1.79 -21.01 1.97
N GLU A 177 -0.72 -21.60 1.49
CA GLU A 177 -0.11 -22.77 2.12
C GLU A 177 0.29 -22.51 3.55
N LYS A 178 1.03 -21.40 3.79
CA LYS A 178 1.50 -21.02 5.12
C LYS A 178 0.34 -20.81 6.10
N ILE A 179 -0.66 -20.06 5.70
CA ILE A 179 -1.84 -19.80 6.53
C ILE A 179 -2.61 -21.10 6.81
N ASN A 180 -2.87 -21.91 5.79
CA ASN A 180 -3.63 -23.15 5.95
C ASN A 180 -2.91 -24.19 6.80
N SER A 181 -1.57 -24.27 6.73
CA SER A 181 -0.79 -25.19 7.56
C SER A 181 -0.90 -24.87 9.04
N LEU A 182 -1.00 -23.57 9.38
CA LEU A 182 -1.08 -23.12 10.76
C LEU A 182 -2.53 -23.07 11.30
N LEU A 183 -3.54 -22.99 10.44
CA LEU A 183 -4.94 -22.99 10.86
C LEU A 183 -5.49 -24.39 11.17
N LYS A 184 -4.82 -25.43 10.69
CA LYS A 184 -5.13 -26.84 11.05
C LYS A 184 -4.70 -27.14 12.48
#